data_722a57cdd602eb415dcffd7f5b504085
#
_entry.id   722a57cdd602eb415dcffd7f5b504085
#
_cell.length_a   1.000
_cell.length_b   1.000
_cell.length_c   1.000
_cell.angle_alpha   90.00
_cell.angle_beta   90.00
_cell.angle_gamma   90.00
#
_symmetry.space_group_name_H-M   'P 1'
#
loop_
_entity.id
_entity.type
_entity.pdbx_description
1 polymer ?
#
loop_
_entity_poly.entity_id
_entity_poly.type
_entity_poly.pdbx_seq_one_letter_code
_entity_poly.pdbx_strand_id
1 'polypeptide(L)'
;MKSPQAQPVPRLSTVRLFVPFLFWLVVIFALSAYPKAIIPQSKYVSWDKLAHVVEFGILGYLTARTAFFSGHRWISLRFVQVAIFFGVFYAASDEWHQLHVPGRWASPLDILADSIGVVVGLLIFLQVTRSLRSRMAYKNIRLYNS
;
A
#
# COMPACT_ATOMS: atom_id res chain seq x y z
N MET A 1 34.54 5.19 -22.62
CA MET A 1 33.34 5.70 -21.92
C MET A 1 32.88 4.66 -20.91
N LYS A 2 33.07 4.88 -19.60
CA LYS A 2 32.53 3.99 -18.57
C LYS A 2 31.03 4.23 -18.48
N SER A 3 30.22 3.18 -18.66
CA SER A 3 28.76 3.25 -18.45
C SER A 3 28.45 3.78 -17.04
N PRO A 4 27.45 4.67 -16.88
CA PRO A 4 27.04 5.14 -15.57
C PRO A 4 26.65 3.93 -14.71
N GLN A 5 27.43 3.64 -13.69
CA GLN A 5 27.09 2.58 -12.74
C GLN A 5 25.82 3.01 -12.00
N ALA A 6 24.75 2.23 -12.17
CA ALA A 6 23.52 2.44 -11.43
C ALA A 6 23.83 2.41 -9.93
N GLN A 7 23.62 3.54 -9.26
CA GLN A 7 23.80 3.63 -7.83
C GLN A 7 22.91 2.61 -7.12
N PRO A 8 23.43 1.82 -6.19
CA PRO A 8 22.62 0.84 -5.48
C PRO A 8 21.51 1.55 -4.70
N VAL A 9 20.29 1.03 -4.83
CA VAL A 9 19.13 1.52 -4.09
C VAL A 9 19.44 1.41 -2.59
N PRO A 10 19.27 2.49 -1.80
CA PRO A 10 19.60 2.46 -0.38
C PRO A 10 18.78 1.37 0.31
N ARG A 11 19.47 0.47 1.03
CA ARG A 11 18.83 -0.57 1.82
C ARG A 11 18.25 0.05 3.09
N LEU A 12 16.92 0.04 3.20
CA LEU A 12 16.25 0.38 4.45
C LEU A 12 16.41 -0.78 5.45
N SER A 13 16.52 -0.46 6.75
CA SER A 13 16.54 -1.51 7.76
C SER A 13 15.24 -2.33 7.73
N THR A 14 15.32 -3.62 7.99
CA THR A 14 14.17 -4.53 8.03
C THR A 14 13.06 -3.99 8.94
N VAL A 15 13.41 -3.45 10.09
CA VAL A 15 12.46 -2.85 11.03
C VAL A 15 11.69 -1.68 10.38
N ARG A 16 12.38 -0.75 9.71
CA ARG A 16 11.73 0.40 9.04
C ARG A 16 10.85 0.00 7.86
N LEU A 17 11.07 -1.17 7.30
CA LEU A 17 10.25 -1.70 6.22
C LEU A 17 9.01 -2.42 6.75
N PHE A 18 9.22 -3.39 7.63
CA PHE A 18 8.16 -4.33 8.02
C PHE A 18 7.27 -3.80 9.16
N VAL A 19 7.80 -2.99 10.10
CA VAL A 19 6.99 -2.49 11.23
C VAL A 19 5.79 -1.66 10.76
N PRO A 20 5.91 -0.64 9.88
CA PRO A 20 4.73 0.09 9.43
C PRO A 20 3.74 -0.78 8.65
N PHE A 21 4.24 -1.72 7.86
CA PHE A 21 3.42 -2.65 7.10
C PHE A 21 2.62 -3.58 8.01
N LEU A 22 3.28 -4.26 8.95
CA LEU A 22 2.62 -5.16 9.90
C LEU A 22 1.67 -4.42 10.85
N PHE A 23 2.08 -3.24 11.32
CA PHE A 23 1.22 -2.39 12.13
C PHE A 23 -0.08 -2.03 11.39
N TRP A 24 0.02 -1.69 10.10
CA TRP A 24 -1.15 -1.32 9.33
C TRP A 24 -2.10 -2.50 9.07
N LEU A 25 -1.58 -3.71 8.89
CA LEU A 25 -2.42 -4.92 8.83
C LEU A 25 -3.23 -5.10 10.12
N VAL A 26 -2.61 -4.88 11.27
CA VAL A 26 -3.30 -4.95 12.57
C VAL A 26 -4.35 -3.85 12.69
N VAL A 27 -4.07 -2.64 12.21
CA VAL A 27 -5.04 -1.53 12.20
C VAL A 27 -6.26 -1.88 11.37
N ILE A 28 -6.09 -2.36 10.13
CA ILE A 28 -7.23 -2.77 9.27
C ILE A 28 -8.04 -3.85 9.99
N PHE A 29 -7.37 -4.90 10.49
CA PHE A 29 -8.05 -5.97 11.21
C PHE A 29 -8.86 -5.47 12.40
N ALA A 30 -8.30 -4.54 13.21
CA ALA A 30 -8.99 -3.99 14.36
C ALA A 30 -10.21 -3.12 13.97
N LEU A 31 -10.09 -2.32 12.90
CA LEU A 31 -11.19 -1.53 12.35
C LEU A 31 -12.30 -2.42 11.77
N SER A 32 -11.90 -3.48 11.09
CA SER A 32 -12.80 -4.47 10.50
C SER A 32 -13.55 -5.28 11.56
N ALA A 33 -12.90 -5.57 12.69
CA ALA A 33 -13.51 -6.28 13.83
C ALA A 33 -14.51 -5.41 14.64
N TYR A 34 -14.60 -4.09 14.34
CA TYR A 34 -15.51 -3.21 15.11
C TYR A 34 -16.95 -3.35 14.63
N PRO A 35 -17.94 -3.63 15.52
CA PRO A 35 -19.34 -3.81 15.15
C PRO A 35 -19.97 -2.56 14.55
N LYS A 36 -20.59 -2.67 13.37
CA LYS A 36 -21.25 -1.54 12.66
C LYS A 36 -22.51 -1.00 13.37
N ALA A 37 -23.06 -1.70 14.33
CA ALA A 37 -24.29 -1.31 15.03
C ALA A 37 -24.21 0.08 15.72
N ILE A 38 -23.03 0.67 15.81
CA ILE A 38 -22.76 1.94 16.51
C ILE A 38 -22.58 3.12 15.53
N ILE A 39 -22.44 2.88 14.23
CA ILE A 39 -22.21 3.94 13.24
C ILE A 39 -23.52 4.24 12.49
N PRO A 40 -24.07 5.49 12.56
CA PRO A 40 -25.26 5.85 11.80
C PRO A 40 -25.02 5.70 10.30
N GLN A 41 -25.87 4.95 9.61
CA GLN A 41 -25.81 4.79 8.16
C GLN A 41 -26.18 6.11 7.47
N SER A 42 -25.25 6.78 6.84
CA SER A 42 -25.52 7.95 5.98
C SER A 42 -26.13 7.52 4.65
N LYS A 43 -27.22 8.16 4.25
CA LYS A 43 -27.96 7.86 3.00
C LYS A 43 -27.25 8.29 1.72
N TYR A 44 -26.21 9.13 1.76
CA TYR A 44 -25.80 9.89 0.56
C TYR A 44 -24.39 9.61 0.03
N VAL A 45 -23.47 9.24 0.84
CA VAL A 45 -22.14 8.76 0.37
C VAL A 45 -21.76 7.71 1.37
N SER A 46 -21.41 6.54 0.89
CA SER A 46 -20.89 5.55 1.81
C SER A 46 -19.49 5.97 2.23
N TRP A 47 -19.43 6.83 3.26
CA TRP A 47 -18.18 7.15 3.98
C TRP A 47 -17.40 5.88 4.31
N ASP A 48 -18.14 4.82 4.47
CA ASP A 48 -17.65 3.46 4.58
C ASP A 48 -16.74 3.08 3.41
N LYS A 49 -17.20 3.23 2.17
CA LYS A 49 -16.37 2.90 1.00
C LYS A 49 -15.17 3.81 0.82
N LEU A 50 -15.30 5.08 1.20
CA LEU A 50 -14.15 5.98 1.22
C LEU A 50 -13.13 5.55 2.27
N ALA A 51 -13.58 5.10 3.45
CA ALA A 51 -12.68 4.55 4.47
C ALA A 51 -11.93 3.33 3.94
N HIS A 52 -12.62 2.37 3.29
CA HIS A 52 -12.01 1.21 2.64
C HIS A 52 -10.94 1.63 1.62
N VAL A 53 -11.25 2.57 0.71
CA VAL A 53 -10.28 3.08 -0.27
C VAL A 53 -9.05 3.68 0.41
N VAL A 54 -9.21 4.44 1.49
CA VAL A 54 -8.09 5.06 2.21
C VAL A 54 -7.26 4.01 2.94
N GLU A 55 -7.91 3.10 3.67
CA GLU A 55 -7.26 2.05 4.44
C GLU A 55 -6.43 1.14 3.54
N PHE A 56 -7.02 0.65 2.46
CA PHE A 56 -6.34 -0.20 1.48
C PHE A 56 -5.39 0.58 0.56
N GLY A 57 -5.59 1.90 0.42
CA GLY A 57 -4.63 2.78 -0.22
C GLY A 57 -3.30 2.85 0.53
N ILE A 58 -3.36 3.01 1.85
CA ILE A 58 -2.18 2.96 2.70
C ILE A 58 -1.54 1.57 2.66
N LEU A 59 -2.34 0.50 2.68
CA LEU A 59 -1.84 -0.87 2.54
C LEU A 59 -1.10 -1.08 1.21
N GLY A 60 -1.68 -0.64 0.09
CA GLY A 60 -1.08 -0.75 -1.24
C GLY A 60 0.26 -0.03 -1.34
N TYR A 61 0.34 1.19 -0.78
CA TYR A 61 1.58 1.95 -0.68
C TYR A 61 2.64 1.22 0.16
N LEU A 62 2.28 0.75 1.35
CA LEU A 62 3.21 0.08 2.27
C LEU A 62 3.68 -1.26 1.71
N THR A 63 2.80 -2.03 1.06
CA THR A 63 3.15 -3.29 0.42
C THR A 63 4.13 -3.06 -0.73
N ALA A 64 3.84 -2.10 -1.62
CA ALA A 64 4.72 -1.74 -2.74
C ALA A 64 6.10 -1.29 -2.23
N ARG A 65 6.14 -0.45 -1.20
CA ARG A 65 7.37 0.02 -0.56
C ARG A 65 8.16 -1.14 0.04
N THR A 66 7.51 -2.01 0.79
CA THR A 66 8.15 -3.14 1.45
C THR A 66 8.71 -4.12 0.43
N ALA A 67 7.95 -4.46 -0.61
CA ALA A 67 8.39 -5.33 -1.69
C ALA A 67 9.56 -4.73 -2.48
N PHE A 68 9.47 -3.44 -2.84
CA PHE A 68 10.51 -2.75 -3.62
C PHE A 68 11.86 -2.69 -2.89
N PHE A 69 11.87 -2.41 -1.58
CA PHE A 69 13.07 -2.31 -0.76
C PHE A 69 13.42 -3.59 0.01
N SER A 70 12.75 -4.71 -0.26
CA SER A 70 12.93 -5.99 0.47
C SER A 70 14.37 -6.55 0.42
N GLY A 71 15.19 -6.11 -0.54
CA GLY A 71 16.52 -6.67 -0.80
C GLY A 71 16.48 -8.01 -1.56
N HIS A 72 15.33 -8.63 -1.71
CA HIS A 72 15.12 -9.83 -2.50
C HIS A 72 14.88 -9.47 -3.97
N ARG A 73 15.82 -9.79 -4.85
CA ARG A 73 15.78 -9.41 -6.27
C ARG A 73 14.45 -9.78 -6.95
N TRP A 74 13.96 -10.99 -6.74
CA TRP A 74 12.72 -11.46 -7.37
C TRP A 74 11.49 -10.65 -6.90
N ILE A 75 11.39 -10.38 -5.60
CA ILE A 75 10.29 -9.58 -5.00
C ILE A 75 10.38 -8.13 -5.47
N SER A 76 11.57 -7.54 -5.43
CA SER A 76 11.78 -6.14 -5.84
C SER A 76 11.50 -5.91 -7.32
N LEU A 77 11.76 -6.88 -8.20
CA LEU A 77 11.42 -6.78 -9.62
C LEU A 77 9.92 -6.91 -9.89
N ARG A 78 9.19 -7.56 -9.00
CA ARG A 78 7.75 -7.81 -9.13
C ARG A 78 6.91 -7.09 -8.07
N PHE A 79 7.42 -6.02 -7.50
CA PHE A 79 6.76 -5.30 -6.40
C PHE A 79 5.34 -4.83 -6.76
N VAL A 80 5.07 -4.51 -8.02
CA VAL A 80 3.72 -4.15 -8.51
C VAL A 80 2.76 -5.33 -8.37
N GLN A 81 3.16 -6.49 -8.89
CA GLN A 81 2.36 -7.71 -8.79
C GLN A 81 2.17 -8.12 -7.32
N VAL A 82 3.23 -8.07 -6.53
CA VAL A 82 3.17 -8.38 -5.09
C VAL A 82 2.18 -7.45 -4.38
N ALA A 83 2.22 -6.16 -4.67
CA ALA A 83 1.31 -5.20 -4.04
C ALA A 83 -0.16 -5.46 -4.42
N ILE A 84 -0.43 -5.72 -5.69
CA ILE A 84 -1.80 -5.99 -6.17
C ILE A 84 -2.30 -7.32 -5.62
N PHE A 85 -1.57 -8.41 -5.80
CA PHE A 85 -2.03 -9.73 -5.36
C PHE A 85 -2.21 -9.80 -3.84
N PHE A 86 -1.24 -9.28 -3.08
CA PHE A 86 -1.35 -9.26 -1.63
C PHE A 86 -2.51 -8.38 -1.16
N GLY A 87 -2.67 -7.17 -1.73
CA GLY A 87 -3.73 -6.24 -1.35
C GLY A 87 -5.12 -6.81 -1.62
N VAL A 88 -5.35 -7.38 -2.82
CA VAL A 88 -6.64 -7.99 -3.19
C VAL A 88 -6.92 -9.23 -2.34
N PHE A 89 -5.90 -10.06 -2.08
CA PHE A 89 -6.04 -11.22 -1.20
C PHE A 89 -6.42 -10.79 0.22
N TYR A 90 -5.78 -9.73 0.74
CA TYR A 90 -6.08 -9.22 2.08
C TYR A 90 -7.48 -8.61 2.13
N ALA A 91 -7.94 -7.90 1.08
CA ALA A 91 -9.31 -7.40 0.97
C ALA A 91 -10.35 -8.54 1.03
N ALA A 92 -10.12 -9.61 0.27
CA ALA A 92 -11.01 -10.77 0.33
C ALA A 92 -11.01 -11.44 1.72
N SER A 93 -9.86 -11.47 2.40
CA SER A 93 -9.73 -12.00 3.76
C SER A 93 -10.45 -11.13 4.79
N ASP A 94 -10.41 -9.81 4.59
CA ASP A 94 -11.09 -8.84 5.43
C ASP A 94 -12.60 -8.99 5.33
N GLU A 95 -13.15 -9.07 4.11
CA GLU A 95 -14.56 -9.33 3.88
C GLU A 95 -15.03 -10.68 4.46
N TRP A 96 -14.20 -11.70 4.33
CA TRP A 96 -14.48 -12.99 4.96
C TRP A 96 -14.50 -12.88 6.49
N HIS A 97 -13.59 -12.13 7.09
CA HIS A 97 -13.58 -11.85 8.53
C HIS A 97 -14.85 -11.11 8.96
N GLN A 98 -15.29 -10.09 8.19
CA GLN A 98 -16.47 -9.29 8.47
C GLN A 98 -17.77 -10.11 8.54
N LEU A 99 -17.87 -11.23 7.81
CA LEU A 99 -19.00 -12.16 7.92
C LEU A 99 -19.20 -12.71 9.34
N HIS A 100 -18.15 -12.72 10.16
CA HIS A 100 -18.18 -13.26 11.53
C HIS A 100 -18.33 -12.13 12.58
N VAL A 101 -18.41 -10.87 12.16
CA VAL A 101 -18.55 -9.72 13.05
C VAL A 101 -20.01 -9.29 13.15
N PRO A 102 -20.60 -9.20 14.36
CA PRO A 102 -21.99 -8.79 14.53
C PRO A 102 -22.31 -7.43 13.90
N GLY A 103 -23.37 -7.38 13.07
CA GLY A 103 -23.81 -6.17 12.40
C GLY A 103 -22.98 -5.76 11.19
N ARG A 104 -22.05 -6.59 10.73
CA ARG A 104 -21.34 -6.43 9.45
C ARG A 104 -21.86 -7.43 8.39
N TRP A 105 -21.73 -7.02 7.14
CA TRP A 105 -22.14 -7.79 5.97
C TRP A 105 -21.03 -7.73 4.94
N ALA A 106 -20.56 -8.86 4.46
CA ALA A 106 -19.60 -8.88 3.36
C ALA A 106 -20.23 -8.31 2.10
N SER A 107 -19.50 -7.47 1.42
CA SER A 107 -19.94 -6.77 0.21
C SER A 107 -18.89 -6.87 -0.91
N PRO A 108 -19.25 -7.42 -2.08
CA PRO A 108 -18.34 -7.39 -3.23
C PRO A 108 -17.90 -5.97 -3.63
N LEU A 109 -18.74 -4.96 -3.32
CA LEU A 109 -18.41 -3.56 -3.56
C LEU A 109 -17.33 -3.05 -2.61
N ASP A 110 -17.17 -3.64 -1.42
CA ASP A 110 -16.12 -3.29 -0.49
C ASP A 110 -14.79 -3.88 -0.96
N ILE A 111 -14.76 -5.13 -1.45
CA ILE A 111 -13.58 -5.68 -2.14
C ILE A 111 -13.16 -4.82 -3.33
N LEU A 112 -14.11 -4.30 -4.09
CA LEU A 112 -13.82 -3.40 -5.21
C LEU A 112 -13.21 -2.07 -4.72
N ALA A 113 -13.78 -1.46 -3.68
CA ALA A 113 -13.26 -0.23 -3.07
C ALA A 113 -11.84 -0.43 -2.53
N ASP A 114 -11.59 -1.54 -1.83
CA ASP A 114 -10.27 -1.94 -1.34
C ASP A 114 -9.26 -2.12 -2.47
N SER A 115 -9.67 -2.81 -3.53
CA SER A 115 -8.81 -3.01 -4.71
C SER A 115 -8.45 -1.69 -5.39
N ILE A 116 -9.41 -0.76 -5.50
CA ILE A 116 -9.15 0.60 -5.99
C ILE A 116 -8.16 1.31 -5.07
N GLY A 117 -8.35 1.21 -3.75
CA GLY A 117 -7.43 1.74 -2.75
C GLY A 117 -6.01 1.23 -2.95
N VAL A 118 -5.83 -0.09 -3.08
CA VAL A 118 -4.52 -0.72 -3.33
C VAL A 118 -3.84 -0.13 -4.57
N VAL A 119 -4.59 0.03 -5.67
CA VAL A 119 -4.05 0.61 -6.92
C VAL A 119 -3.65 2.07 -6.70
N VAL A 120 -4.49 2.87 -6.04
CA VAL A 120 -4.17 4.28 -5.73
C VAL A 120 -2.91 4.38 -4.89
N GLY A 121 -2.78 3.59 -3.83
CA GLY A 121 -1.59 3.57 -2.98
C GLY A 121 -0.31 3.17 -3.73
N LEU A 122 -0.41 2.16 -4.60
CA LEU A 122 0.68 1.77 -5.49
C LEU A 122 1.08 2.91 -6.45
N LEU A 123 0.12 3.60 -7.05
CA LEU A 123 0.40 4.74 -7.94
C LEU A 123 1.08 5.90 -7.20
N ILE A 124 0.66 6.19 -5.97
CA ILE A 124 1.32 7.18 -5.11
C ILE A 124 2.77 6.76 -4.83
N PHE A 125 3.02 5.49 -4.49
CA PHE A 125 4.38 4.98 -4.30
C PHE A 125 5.25 5.16 -5.55
N LEU A 126 4.73 4.81 -6.73
CA LEU A 126 5.43 4.98 -8.01
C LEU A 126 5.77 6.45 -8.28
N GLN A 127 4.83 7.36 -8.03
CA GLN A 127 5.03 8.80 -8.22
C GLN A 127 6.12 9.35 -7.29
N VAL A 128 6.07 9.00 -6.00
CA VAL A 128 7.07 9.39 -5.01
C VAL A 128 8.45 8.87 -5.42
N THR A 129 8.55 7.62 -5.82
CA THR A 129 9.82 6.99 -6.21
C THR A 129 10.41 7.61 -7.47
N ARG A 130 9.58 7.94 -8.47
CA ARG A 130 10.01 8.66 -9.69
C ARG A 130 10.54 10.05 -9.35
N SER A 131 9.82 10.81 -8.54
CA SER A 131 10.21 12.16 -8.11
C SER A 131 11.55 12.16 -7.37
N LEU A 132 11.78 11.20 -6.48
CA LEU A 132 13.06 11.07 -5.77
C LEU A 132 14.22 10.76 -6.72
N ARG A 133 14.03 9.87 -7.68
CA ARG A 133 15.05 9.53 -8.69
C ARG A 133 15.43 10.73 -9.55
N SER A 134 14.46 11.51 -10.03
CA SER A 134 14.72 12.71 -10.84
C SER A 134 15.46 13.79 -10.05
N ARG A 135 15.11 14.02 -8.79
CA ARG A 135 15.81 14.97 -7.90
C ARG A 135 17.27 14.56 -7.64
N MET A 136 17.53 13.27 -7.41
CA MET A 136 18.89 12.77 -7.21
C MET A 136 19.73 12.89 -8.48
N ALA A 137 19.17 12.58 -9.65
CA ALA A 137 19.85 12.75 -10.93
C ALA A 137 20.24 14.23 -11.18
N TYR A 138 19.30 15.17 -10.95
CA TYR A 138 19.58 16.61 -11.09
C TYR A 138 20.67 17.11 -10.14
N LYS A 139 20.65 16.68 -8.89
CA LYS A 139 21.69 17.04 -7.89
C LYS A 139 23.07 16.54 -8.32
N ASN A 140 23.17 15.31 -8.83
CA ASN A 140 24.45 14.75 -9.30
C ASN A 140 25.00 15.52 -10.51
N ILE A 141 24.15 15.93 -11.47
CA ILE A 141 24.58 16.75 -12.63
C ILE A 141 25.12 18.10 -12.16
N ARG A 142 24.47 18.73 -11.18
CA ARG A 142 24.91 20.04 -10.65
C ARG A 142 26.26 19.96 -9.94
N LEU A 143 26.52 18.89 -9.20
CA LEU A 143 27.81 18.68 -8.51
C LEU A 143 28.95 18.33 -9.48
N TYR A 144 28.64 17.84 -10.68
CA TYR A 144 29.65 17.54 -11.70
C TYR A 144 30.05 18.78 -12.51
N ASN A 145 29.19 19.80 -12.58
CA ASN A 145 29.39 21.04 -13.33
C ASN A 145 29.87 22.23 -12.45
N SER A 146 30.08 22.01 -11.17
CA SER A 146 30.67 22.97 -10.21
C SER A 146 32.11 22.62 -9.90
#